data_bcccac69301ff32aac075cc6eb43bcee
#
_entry.id   bcccac69301ff32aac075cc6eb43bcee
#
_cell.length_a   1.000
_cell.length_b   1.000
_cell.length_c   1.000
_cell.angle_alpha   90.00
_cell.angle_beta   90.00
_cell.angle_gamma   90.00
#
_symmetry.space_group_name_H-M   'P 1'
#
loop_
_entity.id
_entity.type
_entity.pdbx_description
1 polymer ?
#
loop_
_entity_poly.entity_id
_entity_poly.type
_entity_poly.pdbx_seq_one_letter_code
_entity_poly.pdbx_strand_id
1 'polypeptide(L)'
;VEPQPVILLGVGNAALSLIDELNRNPYWYVIGVLDDNPNKVGRQMGGVRILGHWEQLEQIARDSNCKHAVLAVGATNHATRRRVFELCERAHIKLLVIPDVQELMSGQVKVSQIRYVDVDDLLGRDPVSLDTGGLRQMLEGKSVLVTGGGGSIGSELCRQIARFKPGQIIIYELSEFALYRVTEDLKRAFPEQRLVPIVGDIKDAARLQEIFERHRPTIVYHAAAYKHVPILEENNAWQAVRNNAWGTRVLADVASRFDIERFVYIS
;
A
#
# COMPACT_ATOMS: atom_id res chain seq x y z
N VAL A 1 22.85 7.79 25.80
CA VAL A 1 23.14 7.23 24.46
C VAL A 1 23.62 8.38 23.61
N GLU A 2 24.83 8.30 23.01
CA GLU A 2 25.32 9.34 22.11
C GLU A 2 24.45 9.38 20.83
N PRO A 3 24.08 10.59 20.36
CA PRO A 3 23.31 10.71 19.11
C PRO A 3 24.09 10.14 17.92
N GLN A 4 23.40 9.42 17.05
CA GLN A 4 24.00 8.79 15.87
C GLN A 4 23.93 9.72 14.65
N PRO A 5 25.01 9.84 13.87
CA PRO A 5 25.01 10.61 12.64
C PRO A 5 24.15 9.94 11.56
N VAL A 6 23.43 10.76 10.79
CA VAL A 6 22.63 10.31 9.66
C VAL A 6 22.78 11.25 8.47
N ILE A 7 22.88 10.68 7.26
CA ILE A 7 22.88 11.41 5.99
C ILE A 7 21.49 11.31 5.37
N LEU A 8 20.94 12.42 4.90
CA LEU A 8 19.70 12.41 4.12
C LEU A 8 19.99 12.31 2.63
N LEU A 9 19.23 11.49 1.92
CA LEU A 9 19.32 11.32 0.47
C LEU A 9 18.07 11.90 -0.18
N GLY A 10 18.27 13.05 -0.88
CA GLY A 10 17.23 13.79 -1.58
C GLY A 10 16.78 15.07 -0.89
N VAL A 11 16.42 16.05 -1.72
CA VAL A 11 16.03 17.40 -1.33
C VAL A 11 14.58 17.64 -1.79
N GLY A 12 13.63 17.51 -0.88
CA GLY A 12 12.20 17.74 -1.13
C GLY A 12 11.47 18.17 0.15
N ASN A 13 10.16 18.39 0.07
CA ASN A 13 9.37 18.79 1.25
C ASN A 13 9.47 17.77 2.40
N ALA A 14 9.55 16.48 2.07
CA ALA A 14 9.77 15.41 3.02
C ALA A 14 11.10 15.55 3.78
N ALA A 15 12.16 15.97 3.11
CA ALA A 15 13.46 16.18 3.72
C ALA A 15 13.45 17.32 4.75
N LEU A 16 12.72 18.40 4.49
CA LEU A 16 12.58 19.52 5.44
C LEU A 16 11.90 19.06 6.74
N SER A 17 10.74 18.41 6.61
CA SER A 17 10.00 17.89 7.77
C SER A 17 10.82 16.89 8.56
N LEU A 18 11.60 16.05 7.87
CA LEU A 18 12.46 15.06 8.49
C LEU A 18 13.67 15.69 9.21
N ILE A 19 14.27 16.73 8.65
CA ILE A 19 15.35 17.49 9.31
C ILE A 19 14.87 18.07 10.64
N ASP A 20 13.70 18.73 10.63
CA ASP A 20 13.12 19.32 11.84
C ASP A 20 12.84 18.25 12.92
N GLU A 21 12.33 17.11 12.52
CA GLU A 21 12.00 16.02 13.44
C GLU A 21 13.26 15.32 13.98
N LEU A 22 14.27 15.07 13.13
CA LEU A 22 15.54 14.47 13.54
C LEU A 22 16.34 15.40 14.45
N ASN A 23 16.33 16.71 14.20
CA ASN A 23 17.00 17.69 15.05
C ASN A 23 16.38 17.81 16.46
N ARG A 24 15.12 17.42 16.63
CA ARG A 24 14.45 17.34 17.95
C ARG A 24 14.64 15.98 18.62
N ASN A 25 15.16 15.00 17.91
CA ASN A 25 15.32 13.64 18.42
C ASN A 25 16.66 13.49 19.16
N PRO A 26 16.69 12.95 20.39
CA PRO A 26 17.94 12.81 21.16
C PRO A 26 18.88 11.71 20.65
N TYR A 27 18.41 10.85 19.73
CA TYR A 27 19.17 9.68 19.26
C TYR A 27 19.80 9.87 17.88
N TRP A 28 19.40 10.90 17.12
CA TRP A 28 19.86 11.14 15.76
C TRP A 28 20.25 12.59 15.55
N TYR A 29 21.25 12.84 14.70
CA TYR A 29 21.53 14.17 14.18
C TYR A 29 21.91 14.12 12.71
N VAL A 30 21.44 15.10 11.94
CA VAL A 30 21.68 15.17 10.50
C VAL A 30 23.02 15.86 10.25
N ILE A 31 23.97 15.14 9.62
CA ILE A 31 25.28 15.70 9.23
C ILE A 31 25.24 16.43 7.90
N GLY A 32 24.32 16.06 7.00
CA GLY A 32 24.18 16.69 5.72
C GLY A 32 23.14 16.00 4.84
N VAL A 33 22.88 16.63 3.71
CA VAL A 33 22.00 16.12 2.66
C VAL A 33 22.82 15.85 1.40
N LEU A 34 22.52 14.77 0.69
CA LEU A 34 23.02 14.52 -0.67
C LEU A 34 21.85 14.54 -1.64
N ASP A 35 22.04 15.07 -2.84
CA ASP A 35 20.99 15.16 -3.86
C ASP A 35 21.54 14.74 -5.22
N ASP A 36 20.69 14.19 -6.08
CA ASP A 36 21.04 13.80 -7.44
C ASP A 36 21.18 14.98 -8.42
N ASN A 37 20.70 16.18 -8.01
CA ASN A 37 20.84 17.38 -8.78
C ASN A 37 22.08 18.20 -8.37
N PRO A 38 23.12 18.26 -9.21
CA PRO A 38 24.36 18.97 -8.89
C PRO A 38 24.17 20.46 -8.61
N ASN A 39 23.11 21.08 -9.17
CA ASN A 39 22.84 22.53 -8.96
C ASN A 39 22.37 22.86 -7.54
N LYS A 40 22.09 21.87 -6.72
CA LYS A 40 21.68 22.07 -5.33
C LYS A 40 22.87 21.98 -4.35
N VAL A 41 23.98 21.42 -4.77
CA VAL A 41 25.18 21.23 -3.92
C VAL A 41 25.68 22.57 -3.40
N GLY A 42 26.04 22.62 -2.13
CA GLY A 42 26.52 23.84 -1.43
C GLY A 42 25.40 24.70 -0.86
N ARG A 43 24.13 24.49 -1.24
CA ARG A 43 22.98 25.18 -0.64
C ARG A 43 22.65 24.61 0.75
N GLN A 44 21.76 25.29 1.46
CA GLN A 44 21.23 24.82 2.74
C GLN A 44 19.74 24.51 2.65
N MET A 45 19.30 23.51 3.41
CA MET A 45 17.92 23.13 3.58
C MET A 45 17.65 22.88 5.08
N GLY A 46 16.68 23.62 5.66
CA GLY A 46 16.39 23.48 7.11
C GLY A 46 17.60 23.67 8.01
N GLY A 47 18.56 24.55 7.63
CA GLY A 47 19.81 24.76 8.36
C GLY A 47 20.90 23.71 8.09
N VAL A 48 20.59 22.63 7.34
CA VAL A 48 21.54 21.56 7.01
C VAL A 48 22.10 21.77 5.59
N ARG A 49 23.41 21.58 5.43
CA ARG A 49 24.11 21.78 4.15
C ARG A 49 23.91 20.59 3.21
N ILE A 50 23.74 20.89 1.90
CA ILE A 50 23.79 19.88 0.83
C ILE A 50 25.26 19.67 0.50
N LEU A 51 25.79 18.51 0.93
CA LEU A 51 27.23 18.22 0.93
C LEU A 51 27.75 17.80 -0.43
N GLY A 52 26.89 17.15 -1.25
CA GLY A 52 27.34 16.62 -2.54
C GLY A 52 26.26 15.83 -3.26
N HIS A 53 26.71 15.14 -4.30
CA HIS A 53 25.91 14.22 -5.10
C HIS A 53 25.82 12.83 -4.42
N TRP A 54 24.80 12.03 -4.71
CA TRP A 54 24.64 10.67 -4.14
C TRP A 54 25.84 9.77 -4.36
N GLU A 55 26.54 9.90 -5.47
CA GLU A 55 27.75 9.10 -5.76
C GLU A 55 28.92 9.37 -4.77
N GLN A 56 28.86 10.48 -4.03
CA GLN A 56 29.85 10.84 -3.03
C GLN A 56 29.51 10.29 -1.62
N LEU A 57 28.42 9.48 -1.53
CA LEU A 57 27.94 8.93 -0.27
C LEU A 57 29.02 8.17 0.48
N GLU A 58 29.79 7.31 -0.20
CA GLU A 58 30.82 6.48 0.41
C GLU A 58 31.94 7.33 1.05
N GLN A 59 32.39 8.34 0.34
CA GLN A 59 33.43 9.24 0.83
C GLN A 59 32.96 10.04 2.04
N ILE A 60 31.79 10.68 1.92
CA ILE A 60 31.22 11.55 2.97
C ILE A 60 30.90 10.74 4.21
N ALA A 61 30.38 9.54 4.06
CA ALA A 61 30.07 8.66 5.18
C ALA A 61 31.32 8.19 5.91
N ARG A 62 32.38 7.88 5.17
CA ARG A 62 33.68 7.51 5.75
C ARG A 62 34.29 8.66 6.53
N ASP A 63 34.31 9.86 5.95
CA ASP A 63 34.91 11.06 6.55
C ASP A 63 34.17 11.51 7.82
N SER A 64 32.86 11.24 7.89
CA SER A 64 32.00 11.60 9.01
C SER A 64 31.70 10.43 9.98
N ASN A 65 32.29 9.26 9.75
CA ASN A 65 31.97 8.01 10.47
C ASN A 65 30.47 7.72 10.56
N CYS A 66 29.72 8.03 9.50
CA CYS A 66 28.30 7.84 9.43
C CYS A 66 27.95 6.44 8.94
N LYS A 67 27.02 5.76 9.59
CA LYS A 67 26.59 4.38 9.27
C LYS A 67 25.16 4.30 8.81
N HIS A 68 24.44 5.41 8.77
CA HIS A 68 23.02 5.44 8.46
C HIS A 68 22.70 6.51 7.42
N ALA A 69 21.85 6.16 6.45
CA ALA A 69 21.27 7.11 5.52
C ALA A 69 19.75 6.96 5.50
N VAL A 70 19.02 8.06 5.34
CA VAL A 70 17.56 8.06 5.17
C VAL A 70 17.21 8.56 3.79
N LEU A 71 16.43 7.78 3.05
CA LEU A 71 15.88 8.21 1.76
C LEU A 71 14.69 9.16 2.03
N ALA A 72 14.91 10.46 1.77
CA ALA A 72 13.98 11.55 2.06
C ALA A 72 13.28 12.09 0.80
N VAL A 73 13.18 11.28 -0.24
CA VAL A 73 12.47 11.63 -1.49
C VAL A 73 11.09 10.99 -1.47
N GLY A 74 10.05 11.80 -1.67
CA GLY A 74 8.69 11.32 -1.87
C GLY A 74 8.62 10.30 -3.00
N ALA A 75 7.43 9.89 -3.47
CA ALA A 75 7.21 8.83 -4.46
C ALA A 75 8.34 8.63 -5.48
N THR A 76 9.44 8.02 -5.04
CA THR A 76 10.53 7.61 -5.92
C THR A 76 10.16 6.32 -6.62
N ASN A 77 10.43 6.25 -7.93
CA ASN A 77 10.31 4.99 -8.66
C ASN A 77 11.29 3.94 -8.10
N HIS A 78 11.01 2.68 -8.34
CA HIS A 78 11.83 1.57 -7.85
C HIS A 78 13.27 1.63 -8.35
N ALA A 79 13.52 2.14 -9.56
CA ALA A 79 14.86 2.32 -10.11
C ALA A 79 15.72 3.26 -9.24
N THR A 80 15.15 4.36 -8.77
CA THR A 80 15.84 5.29 -7.87
C THR A 80 16.10 4.66 -6.50
N ARG A 81 15.13 3.95 -5.92
CA ARG A 81 15.31 3.24 -4.64
C ARG A 81 16.39 2.18 -4.73
N ARG A 82 16.39 1.40 -5.80
CA ARG A 82 17.40 0.38 -6.07
C ARG A 82 18.80 1.00 -6.22
N ARG A 83 18.93 2.07 -7.00
CA ARG A 83 20.20 2.80 -7.15
C ARG A 83 20.73 3.30 -5.81
N VAL A 84 19.88 3.92 -5.00
CA VAL A 84 20.25 4.40 -3.66
C VAL A 84 20.65 3.26 -2.75
N PHE A 85 19.93 2.14 -2.79
CA PHE A 85 20.29 0.95 -2.03
C PHE A 85 21.66 0.40 -2.44
N GLU A 86 21.95 0.28 -3.74
CA GLU A 86 23.25 -0.17 -4.24
C GLU A 86 24.40 0.77 -3.83
N LEU A 87 24.15 2.09 -3.76
CA LEU A 87 25.10 3.07 -3.23
C LEU A 87 25.36 2.87 -1.74
N CYS A 88 24.32 2.63 -0.94
CA CYS A 88 24.43 2.38 0.49
C CYS A 88 25.17 1.07 0.78
N GLU A 89 24.87 0.00 0.04
CA GLU A 89 25.58 -1.28 0.16
C GLU A 89 27.09 -1.14 -0.10
N ARG A 90 27.48 -0.45 -1.17
CA ARG A 90 28.88 -0.16 -1.47
C ARG A 90 29.57 0.64 -0.39
N ALA A 91 28.85 1.58 0.19
CA ALA A 91 29.35 2.43 1.28
C ALA A 91 29.30 1.77 2.67
N HIS A 92 28.79 0.55 2.79
CA HIS A 92 28.52 -0.15 4.05
C HIS A 92 27.62 0.67 5.01
N ILE A 93 26.62 1.35 4.46
CA ILE A 93 25.66 2.19 5.17
C ILE A 93 24.30 1.49 5.21
N LYS A 94 23.66 1.54 6.37
CA LYS A 94 22.29 1.06 6.54
C LYS A 94 21.30 2.08 6.00
N LEU A 95 20.55 1.69 4.97
CA LEU A 95 19.50 2.52 4.38
C LEU A 95 18.22 2.42 5.20
N LEU A 96 17.68 3.56 5.56
CA LEU A 96 16.41 3.74 6.22
C LEU A 96 15.43 4.43 5.25
N VAL A 97 14.16 4.05 5.32
CA VAL A 97 13.09 4.62 4.47
C VAL A 97 11.91 5.04 5.34
N ILE A 98 11.13 5.95 4.79
CA ILE A 98 9.85 6.36 5.37
C ILE A 98 8.74 5.57 4.66
N PRO A 99 7.87 4.84 5.37
CA PRO A 99 6.97 3.85 4.77
C PRO A 99 5.88 4.39 3.87
N ASP A 100 5.40 5.64 4.00
CA ASP A 100 4.29 6.13 3.20
C ASP A 100 4.41 7.59 2.75
N VAL A 101 4.13 7.79 1.45
CA VAL A 101 4.14 9.10 0.77
C VAL A 101 2.89 9.92 1.12
N GLN A 102 1.77 9.30 1.50
CA GLN A 102 0.54 10.03 1.85
C GLN A 102 0.66 10.77 3.19
N GLU A 103 1.40 10.24 4.13
CA GLU A 103 1.71 10.91 5.40
C GLU A 103 2.72 12.06 5.22
N LEU A 104 3.64 11.95 4.25
CA LEU A 104 4.53 13.02 3.84
C LEU A 104 3.80 14.24 3.28
N MET A 105 2.67 14.04 2.61
CA MET A 105 1.83 15.12 2.08
C MET A 105 1.04 15.87 3.17
N SER A 106 0.81 15.25 4.33
CA SER A 106 0.20 15.89 5.50
C SER A 106 1.18 16.74 6.31
N GLY A 107 2.47 16.74 5.99
CA GLY A 107 3.50 17.54 6.64
C GLY A 107 3.95 17.04 8.02
N GLN A 108 3.57 15.83 8.41
CA GLN A 108 3.92 15.24 9.72
C GLN A 108 4.66 13.92 9.56
N VAL A 109 5.96 13.98 9.30
CA VAL A 109 6.85 12.80 9.37
C VAL A 109 7.33 12.62 10.81
N LYS A 110 7.12 11.45 11.41
CA LYS A 110 7.64 11.11 12.73
C LYS A 110 8.85 10.17 12.61
N VAL A 111 9.89 10.41 13.44
CA VAL A 111 11.07 9.55 13.50
C VAL A 111 10.71 8.08 13.82
N SER A 112 9.61 7.85 14.56
CA SER A 112 9.12 6.51 14.86
C SER A 112 8.65 5.71 13.63
N GLN A 113 8.47 6.35 12.49
CA GLN A 113 8.06 5.73 11.21
C GLN A 113 9.26 5.33 10.35
N ILE A 114 10.47 5.75 10.70
CA ILE A 114 11.68 5.39 9.98
C ILE A 114 11.99 3.91 10.25
N ARG A 115 12.12 3.12 9.18
CA ARG A 115 12.49 1.70 9.26
C ARG A 115 13.60 1.36 8.27
N TYR A 116 14.25 0.23 8.50
CA TYR A 116 15.19 -0.30 7.51
C TYR A 116 14.46 -0.67 6.21
N VAL A 117 15.17 -0.50 5.10
CA VAL A 117 14.70 -0.97 3.78
C VAL A 117 14.46 -2.48 3.84
N ASP A 118 13.30 -2.93 3.38
CA ASP A 118 12.98 -4.34 3.17
C ASP A 118 13.18 -4.72 1.69
N VAL A 119 13.31 -6.03 1.43
CA VAL A 119 13.41 -6.57 0.06
C VAL A 119 12.20 -6.16 -0.78
N ASP A 120 11.02 -6.09 -0.18
CA ASP A 120 9.79 -5.66 -0.84
C ASP A 120 9.83 -4.18 -1.30
N ASP A 121 10.57 -3.32 -0.62
CA ASP A 121 10.79 -1.93 -1.04
C ASP A 121 11.63 -1.81 -2.32
N LEU A 122 12.45 -2.84 -2.59
CA LEU A 122 13.36 -2.89 -3.75
C LEU A 122 12.74 -3.64 -4.93
N LEU A 123 11.88 -4.62 -4.66
CA LEU A 123 11.24 -5.49 -5.66
C LEU A 123 9.84 -5.01 -6.05
N GLY A 124 9.31 -3.98 -5.41
CA GLY A 124 7.99 -3.44 -5.68
C GLY A 124 7.84 -2.99 -7.14
N ARG A 125 6.60 -2.98 -7.63
CA ARG A 125 6.26 -2.41 -8.94
C ARG A 125 6.04 -0.90 -8.78
N ASP A 126 6.40 -0.12 -9.82
CA ASP A 126 6.04 1.30 -9.85
C ASP A 126 4.53 1.47 -9.65
N PRO A 127 4.09 2.41 -8.79
CA PRO A 127 2.68 2.66 -8.62
C PRO A 127 2.03 2.98 -9.97
N VAL A 128 1.00 2.23 -10.32
CA VAL A 128 0.22 2.51 -11.52
C VAL A 128 -0.55 3.81 -11.29
N SER A 129 -0.37 4.78 -12.18
CA SER A 129 -1.22 5.97 -12.20
C SER A 129 -2.63 5.55 -12.61
N LEU A 130 -3.57 5.58 -11.66
CA LEU A 130 -4.95 5.20 -11.92
C LEU A 130 -5.67 6.36 -12.65
N ASP A 131 -6.39 6.03 -13.71
CA ASP A 131 -7.37 6.93 -14.32
C ASP A 131 -8.56 7.13 -13.36
N THR A 132 -8.42 8.11 -12.48
CA THR A 132 -9.46 8.43 -11.48
C THR A 132 -10.76 8.91 -12.11
N GLY A 133 -10.70 9.51 -13.30
CA GLY A 133 -11.88 9.94 -14.07
C GLY A 133 -12.68 8.74 -14.57
N GLY A 134 -12.03 7.79 -15.24
CA GLY A 134 -12.65 6.56 -15.73
C GLY A 134 -13.16 5.69 -14.59
N LEU A 135 -12.41 5.58 -13.47
CA LEU A 135 -12.85 4.84 -12.29
C LEU A 135 -14.10 5.46 -11.65
N ARG A 136 -14.18 6.79 -11.57
CA ARG A 136 -15.37 7.47 -11.06
C ARG A 136 -16.57 7.17 -11.93
N GLN A 137 -16.46 7.32 -13.25
CA GLN A 137 -17.54 7.03 -14.20
C GLN A 137 -18.01 5.58 -14.11
N MET A 138 -17.08 4.65 -13.82
CA MET A 138 -17.38 3.23 -13.70
C MET A 138 -18.10 2.88 -12.40
N LEU A 139 -17.77 3.54 -11.28
CA LEU A 139 -18.17 3.12 -9.93
C LEU A 139 -19.27 3.99 -9.30
N GLU A 140 -19.36 5.28 -9.65
CA GLU A 140 -20.30 6.21 -9.01
C GLU A 140 -21.75 5.76 -9.21
N GLY A 141 -22.49 5.68 -8.10
CA GLY A 141 -23.90 5.24 -8.10
C GLY A 141 -24.13 3.75 -8.35
N LYS A 142 -23.11 2.95 -8.69
CA LYS A 142 -23.23 1.52 -9.01
C LYS A 142 -23.41 0.65 -7.77
N SER A 143 -24.01 -0.53 -7.97
CA SER A 143 -24.06 -1.60 -6.95
C SER A 143 -22.85 -2.52 -7.15
N VAL A 144 -21.94 -2.54 -6.18
CA VAL A 144 -20.68 -3.26 -6.30
C VAL A 144 -20.62 -4.40 -5.29
N LEU A 145 -20.36 -5.61 -5.77
CA LEU A 145 -20.12 -6.80 -4.94
C LEU A 145 -18.61 -7.05 -4.81
N VAL A 146 -18.13 -7.21 -3.59
CA VAL A 146 -16.75 -7.63 -3.29
C VAL A 146 -16.81 -8.94 -2.52
N THR A 147 -16.34 -10.04 -3.10
CA THR A 147 -16.21 -11.32 -2.41
C THR A 147 -14.82 -11.43 -1.75
N GLY A 148 -14.77 -12.09 -0.59
CA GLY A 148 -13.55 -12.09 0.21
C GLY A 148 -13.21 -10.69 0.78
N GLY A 149 -14.27 -9.90 1.03
CA GLY A 149 -14.13 -8.49 1.44
C GLY A 149 -13.49 -8.29 2.81
N GLY A 150 -13.42 -9.32 3.65
CA GLY A 150 -12.73 -9.30 4.94
C GLY A 150 -11.23 -9.62 4.84
N GLY A 151 -10.75 -10.12 3.71
CA GLY A 151 -9.34 -10.38 3.45
C GLY A 151 -8.52 -9.10 3.21
N SER A 152 -7.18 -9.23 3.17
CA SER A 152 -6.28 -8.07 2.98
C SER A 152 -6.56 -7.31 1.67
N ILE A 153 -6.72 -8.04 0.56
CA ILE A 153 -7.00 -7.42 -0.75
C ILE A 153 -8.44 -6.92 -0.80
N GLY A 154 -9.42 -7.76 -0.39
CA GLY A 154 -10.83 -7.41 -0.46
C GLY A 154 -11.21 -6.20 0.39
N SER A 155 -10.65 -6.08 1.61
CA SER A 155 -10.89 -4.91 2.48
C SER A 155 -10.31 -3.62 1.90
N GLU A 156 -9.13 -3.69 1.29
CA GLU A 156 -8.54 -2.54 0.60
C GLU A 156 -9.32 -2.17 -0.66
N LEU A 157 -9.78 -3.15 -1.44
CA LEU A 157 -10.70 -2.89 -2.57
C LEU A 157 -11.97 -2.15 -2.11
N CYS A 158 -12.61 -2.62 -1.03
CA CYS A 158 -13.79 -1.95 -0.47
C CYS A 158 -13.48 -0.49 -0.10
N ARG A 159 -12.31 -0.22 0.49
CA ARG A 159 -11.87 1.13 0.88
C ARG A 159 -11.62 2.02 -0.34
N GLN A 160 -10.96 1.50 -1.37
CA GLN A 160 -10.71 2.25 -2.60
C GLN A 160 -12.02 2.51 -3.37
N ILE A 161 -12.90 1.52 -3.48
CA ILE A 161 -14.22 1.64 -4.13
C ILE A 161 -15.07 2.71 -3.43
N ALA A 162 -15.09 2.74 -2.10
CA ALA A 162 -15.87 3.72 -1.33
C ALA A 162 -15.50 5.18 -1.64
N ARG A 163 -14.25 5.46 -2.03
CA ARG A 163 -13.80 6.80 -2.45
C ARG A 163 -14.53 7.33 -3.69
N PHE A 164 -15.05 6.44 -4.51
CA PHE A 164 -15.77 6.77 -5.75
C PHE A 164 -17.29 6.83 -5.57
N LYS A 165 -17.79 6.78 -4.33
CA LYS A 165 -19.20 6.93 -3.96
C LYS A 165 -20.14 6.00 -4.76
N PRO A 166 -19.94 4.67 -4.74
CA PRO A 166 -20.89 3.75 -5.32
C PRO A 166 -22.25 3.84 -4.59
N GLY A 167 -23.32 3.43 -5.26
CA GLY A 167 -24.67 3.41 -4.67
C GLY A 167 -24.77 2.47 -3.47
N GLN A 168 -24.03 1.34 -3.53
CA GLN A 168 -23.84 0.43 -2.38
C GLN A 168 -22.59 -0.45 -2.60
N ILE A 169 -22.00 -0.91 -1.49
CA ILE A 169 -20.95 -1.93 -1.50
C ILE A 169 -21.48 -3.15 -0.75
N ILE A 170 -21.59 -4.26 -1.46
CA ILE A 170 -21.99 -5.56 -0.91
C ILE A 170 -20.69 -6.29 -0.57
N ILE A 171 -20.47 -6.53 0.71
CA ILE A 171 -19.26 -7.18 1.22
C ILE A 171 -19.63 -8.62 1.54
N TYR A 172 -19.19 -9.57 0.69
CA TYR A 172 -19.49 -10.98 0.84
C TYR A 172 -18.27 -11.71 1.38
N GLU A 173 -18.39 -12.28 2.58
CA GLU A 173 -17.26 -12.84 3.33
C GLU A 173 -17.69 -14.08 4.10
N LEU A 174 -16.84 -15.12 4.12
CA LEU A 174 -17.09 -16.36 4.83
C LEU A 174 -16.90 -16.18 6.36
N SER A 175 -15.90 -15.42 6.77
CA SER A 175 -15.58 -15.14 8.16
C SER A 175 -16.43 -14.00 8.69
N GLU A 176 -17.33 -14.30 9.62
CA GLU A 176 -18.16 -13.29 10.30
C GLU A 176 -17.29 -12.24 10.99
N PHE A 177 -16.23 -12.65 11.67
CA PHE A 177 -15.33 -11.73 12.38
C PHE A 177 -14.59 -10.78 11.41
N ALA A 178 -14.08 -11.29 10.28
CA ALA A 178 -13.42 -10.47 9.27
C ALA A 178 -14.41 -9.48 8.62
N LEU A 179 -15.63 -9.93 8.36
CA LEU A 179 -16.72 -9.10 7.85
C LEU A 179 -17.08 -7.96 8.81
N TYR A 180 -17.21 -8.27 10.11
CA TYR A 180 -17.47 -7.27 11.13
C TYR A 180 -16.39 -6.19 11.17
N ARG A 181 -15.12 -6.60 11.21
CA ARG A 181 -13.99 -5.67 11.25
C ARG A 181 -13.98 -4.71 10.06
N VAL A 182 -14.04 -5.24 8.84
CA VAL A 182 -14.00 -4.38 7.64
C VAL A 182 -15.21 -3.46 7.57
N THR A 183 -16.38 -3.92 8.02
CA THR A 183 -17.61 -3.11 8.03
C THR A 183 -17.49 -1.93 9.00
N GLU A 184 -16.97 -2.15 10.21
CA GLU A 184 -16.78 -1.08 11.19
C GLU A 184 -15.69 -0.07 10.77
N ASP A 185 -14.62 -0.55 10.15
CA ASP A 185 -13.57 0.33 9.62
C ASP A 185 -14.11 1.21 8.47
N LEU A 186 -14.91 0.63 7.57
CA LEU A 186 -15.52 1.38 6.47
C LEU A 186 -16.59 2.36 6.94
N LYS A 187 -17.43 2.01 7.91
CA LYS A 187 -18.40 2.94 8.50
C LYS A 187 -17.73 4.16 9.14
N ARG A 188 -16.60 3.94 9.80
CA ARG A 188 -15.80 5.02 10.41
C ARG A 188 -15.19 5.94 9.35
N ALA A 189 -14.62 5.36 8.29
CA ALA A 189 -13.93 6.11 7.23
C ALA A 189 -14.90 6.77 6.23
N PHE A 190 -16.06 6.16 5.99
CA PHE A 190 -17.05 6.57 5.00
C PHE A 190 -18.47 6.48 5.58
N PRO A 191 -18.87 7.38 6.52
CA PRO A 191 -20.15 7.29 7.23
C PRO A 191 -21.39 7.30 6.30
N GLU A 192 -21.31 8.00 5.18
CA GLU A 192 -22.41 8.14 4.21
C GLU A 192 -22.51 6.95 3.24
N GLN A 193 -21.51 6.07 3.20
CA GLN A 193 -21.50 4.95 2.26
C GLN A 193 -22.46 3.85 2.70
N ARG A 194 -23.39 3.48 1.81
CA ARG A 194 -24.25 2.32 2.03
C ARG A 194 -23.43 1.03 1.93
N LEU A 195 -23.30 0.32 3.05
CA LEU A 195 -22.63 -0.97 3.15
C LEU A 195 -23.66 -2.07 3.39
N VAL A 196 -23.48 -3.19 2.70
CA VAL A 196 -24.33 -4.39 2.83
C VAL A 196 -23.41 -5.57 3.20
N PRO A 197 -23.16 -5.79 4.52
CA PRO A 197 -22.34 -6.92 4.96
C PRO A 197 -23.13 -8.23 4.88
N ILE A 198 -22.55 -9.25 4.26
CA ILE A 198 -23.18 -10.55 4.04
C ILE A 198 -22.18 -11.66 4.39
N VAL A 199 -22.56 -12.50 5.35
CA VAL A 199 -21.86 -13.76 5.59
C VAL A 199 -22.29 -14.78 4.54
N GLY A 200 -21.31 -15.40 3.86
CA GLY A 200 -21.59 -16.42 2.86
C GLY A 200 -20.35 -17.06 2.27
N ASP A 201 -20.54 -18.24 1.74
CA ASP A 201 -19.52 -19.03 1.06
C ASP A 201 -19.70 -18.89 -0.47
N ILE A 202 -18.62 -18.58 -1.21
CA ILE A 202 -18.67 -18.46 -2.67
C ILE A 202 -19.03 -19.78 -3.38
N LYS A 203 -19.00 -20.89 -2.67
CA LYS A 203 -19.44 -22.21 -3.17
C LYS A 203 -20.96 -22.44 -3.03
N ASP A 204 -21.66 -21.58 -2.31
CA ASP A 204 -23.11 -21.65 -2.11
C ASP A 204 -23.84 -20.88 -3.22
N ALA A 205 -24.23 -21.60 -4.27
CA ALA A 205 -24.93 -21.02 -5.41
C ALA A 205 -26.30 -20.43 -5.05
N ALA A 206 -27.03 -21.06 -4.11
CA ALA A 206 -28.36 -20.59 -3.71
C ALA A 206 -28.25 -19.26 -2.95
N ARG A 207 -27.29 -19.15 -2.03
CA ARG A 207 -27.03 -17.92 -1.29
C ARG A 207 -26.56 -16.79 -2.22
N LEU A 208 -25.66 -17.09 -3.15
CA LEU A 208 -25.23 -16.12 -4.14
C LEU A 208 -26.40 -15.64 -5.00
N GLN A 209 -27.25 -16.56 -5.50
CA GLN A 209 -28.42 -16.20 -6.29
C GLN A 209 -29.36 -15.27 -5.53
N GLU A 210 -29.71 -15.57 -4.27
CA GLU A 210 -30.50 -14.69 -3.40
C GLU A 210 -29.91 -13.27 -3.32
N ILE A 211 -28.59 -13.17 -3.16
CA ILE A 211 -27.90 -11.88 -3.02
C ILE A 211 -27.94 -11.10 -4.34
N PHE A 212 -27.71 -11.76 -5.47
CA PHE A 212 -27.79 -11.13 -6.78
C PHE A 212 -29.22 -10.67 -7.11
N GLU A 213 -30.23 -11.45 -6.79
CA GLU A 213 -31.64 -11.07 -6.97
C GLU A 213 -32.01 -9.85 -6.12
N ARG A 214 -31.59 -9.83 -4.86
CA ARG A 214 -31.96 -8.81 -3.87
C ARG A 214 -31.22 -7.49 -4.08
N HIS A 215 -29.92 -7.54 -4.36
CA HIS A 215 -29.04 -6.36 -4.36
C HIS A 215 -28.62 -5.91 -5.76
N ARG A 216 -28.87 -6.73 -6.80
CA ARG A 216 -28.61 -6.43 -8.22
C ARG A 216 -27.23 -5.79 -8.43
N PRO A 217 -26.13 -6.45 -8.03
CA PRO A 217 -24.81 -5.91 -8.32
C PRO A 217 -24.62 -5.79 -9.83
N THR A 218 -23.99 -4.70 -10.27
CA THR A 218 -23.60 -4.49 -11.67
C THR A 218 -22.10 -4.68 -11.88
N ILE A 219 -21.35 -4.62 -10.79
CA ILE A 219 -19.89 -4.84 -10.80
C ILE A 219 -19.53 -5.85 -9.71
N VAL A 220 -18.71 -6.83 -10.07
CA VAL A 220 -18.22 -7.87 -9.16
C VAL A 220 -16.69 -7.82 -9.11
N TYR A 221 -16.14 -7.68 -7.90
CA TYR A 221 -14.72 -7.92 -7.61
C TYR A 221 -14.60 -9.21 -6.80
N HIS A 222 -13.94 -10.20 -7.40
CA HIS A 222 -13.75 -11.49 -6.76
C HIS A 222 -12.33 -11.61 -6.18
N ALA A 223 -12.22 -11.46 -4.86
CA ALA A 223 -10.96 -11.56 -4.11
C ALA A 223 -10.96 -12.71 -3.08
N ALA A 224 -11.97 -13.58 -3.11
CA ALA A 224 -12.08 -14.72 -2.21
C ALA A 224 -11.22 -15.90 -2.70
N ALA A 225 -10.01 -16.03 -2.18
CA ALA A 225 -9.11 -17.12 -2.51
C ALA A 225 -8.25 -17.54 -1.31
N TYR A 226 -7.92 -18.83 -1.22
CA TYR A 226 -6.84 -19.33 -0.35
C TYR A 226 -5.50 -19.13 -1.06
N LYS A 227 -4.51 -18.53 -0.38
CA LYS A 227 -3.24 -18.12 -0.99
C LYS A 227 -1.97 -18.54 -0.24
N HIS A 228 -2.09 -18.99 1.00
CA HIS A 228 -0.94 -19.38 1.82
C HIS A 228 -0.41 -20.74 1.40
N VAL A 229 0.51 -20.74 0.43
CA VAL A 229 1.06 -21.93 -0.24
C VAL A 229 1.54 -23.00 0.74
N PRO A 230 2.34 -22.72 1.78
CA PRO A 230 2.80 -23.77 2.71
C PRO A 230 1.66 -24.52 3.40
N ILE A 231 0.58 -23.82 3.76
CA ILE A 231 -0.59 -24.44 4.39
C ILE A 231 -1.36 -25.29 3.37
N LEU A 232 -1.41 -24.85 2.11
CA LEU A 232 -2.18 -25.53 1.07
C LEU A 232 -1.48 -26.80 0.58
N GLU A 233 -0.17 -26.81 0.53
CA GLU A 233 0.62 -27.98 0.11
C GLU A 233 0.56 -29.12 1.13
N GLU A 234 0.42 -28.79 2.41
CA GLU A 234 0.32 -29.79 3.49
C GLU A 234 -1.14 -30.18 3.74
N ASN A 235 -1.63 -31.23 3.07
CA ASN A 235 -2.96 -31.86 3.24
C ASN A 235 -4.18 -30.98 2.88
N ASN A 236 -3.99 -29.76 2.35
CA ASN A 236 -5.06 -28.83 2.07
C ASN A 236 -5.24 -28.47 0.58
N ALA A 237 -4.50 -29.07 -0.33
CA ALA A 237 -4.55 -28.79 -1.76
C ALA A 237 -5.97 -28.89 -2.34
N TRP A 238 -6.74 -29.89 -1.92
CA TRP A 238 -8.12 -30.07 -2.36
C TRP A 238 -9.03 -28.92 -1.90
N GLN A 239 -8.77 -28.35 -0.73
CA GLN A 239 -9.55 -27.19 -0.26
C GLN A 239 -9.27 -25.95 -1.12
N ALA A 240 -8.03 -25.80 -1.60
CA ALA A 240 -7.70 -24.74 -2.55
C ALA A 240 -8.44 -24.91 -3.88
N VAL A 241 -8.47 -26.13 -4.44
CA VAL A 241 -9.23 -26.43 -5.67
C VAL A 241 -10.72 -26.14 -5.48
N ARG A 242 -11.32 -26.60 -4.38
CA ARG A 242 -12.73 -26.36 -4.08
C ARG A 242 -13.05 -24.87 -3.92
N ASN A 243 -12.21 -24.13 -3.23
CA ASN A 243 -12.45 -22.72 -3.00
C ASN A 243 -12.10 -21.89 -4.24
N ASN A 244 -10.87 -22.00 -4.72
CA ASN A 244 -10.35 -21.09 -5.74
C ASN A 244 -10.88 -21.42 -7.14
N ALA A 245 -11.01 -22.71 -7.51
CA ALA A 245 -11.51 -23.09 -8.84
C ALA A 245 -13.03 -23.26 -8.82
N TRP A 246 -13.56 -24.14 -7.97
CA TRP A 246 -14.99 -24.43 -7.95
C TRP A 246 -15.81 -23.22 -7.47
N GLY A 247 -15.39 -22.55 -6.38
CA GLY A 247 -16.08 -21.37 -5.86
C GLY A 247 -16.11 -20.22 -6.88
N THR A 248 -15.00 -19.97 -7.58
CA THR A 248 -14.94 -18.97 -8.67
C THR A 248 -15.91 -19.34 -9.80
N ARG A 249 -15.96 -20.61 -10.20
CA ARG A 249 -16.91 -21.09 -11.21
C ARG A 249 -18.37 -20.85 -10.76
N VAL A 250 -18.73 -21.25 -9.55
CA VAL A 250 -20.08 -21.05 -9.01
C VAL A 250 -20.47 -19.57 -9.02
N LEU A 251 -19.58 -18.69 -8.55
CA LEU A 251 -19.83 -17.25 -8.58
C LEU A 251 -20.01 -16.72 -10.00
N ALA A 252 -19.17 -17.15 -10.94
CA ALA A 252 -19.24 -16.72 -12.34
C ALA A 252 -20.53 -17.25 -13.02
N ASP A 253 -20.91 -18.51 -12.78
CA ASP A 253 -22.13 -19.12 -13.30
C ASP A 253 -23.38 -18.40 -12.76
N VAL A 254 -23.39 -17.98 -11.50
CA VAL A 254 -24.49 -17.16 -10.95
C VAL A 254 -24.48 -15.77 -11.58
N ALA A 255 -23.32 -15.10 -11.58
CA ALA A 255 -23.18 -13.73 -12.10
C ALA A 255 -23.62 -13.64 -13.58
N SER A 256 -23.36 -14.68 -14.40
CA SER A 256 -23.71 -14.72 -15.82
C SER A 256 -25.21 -14.67 -16.10
N ARG A 257 -26.06 -14.91 -15.10
CA ARG A 257 -27.54 -14.86 -15.20
C ARG A 257 -28.10 -13.47 -14.91
N PHE A 258 -27.25 -12.52 -14.58
CA PHE A 258 -27.61 -11.14 -14.21
C PHE A 258 -26.86 -10.13 -15.09
N ASP A 259 -27.34 -8.90 -15.12
CA ASP A 259 -26.80 -7.82 -15.96
C ASP A 259 -25.51 -7.25 -15.33
N ILE A 260 -24.45 -8.08 -15.30
CA ILE A 260 -23.14 -7.69 -14.79
C ILE A 260 -22.36 -6.93 -15.87
N GLU A 261 -22.08 -5.67 -15.63
CA GLU A 261 -21.27 -4.84 -16.53
C GLU A 261 -19.78 -5.21 -16.49
N ARG A 262 -19.29 -5.59 -15.29
CA ARG A 262 -17.88 -5.98 -15.10
C ARG A 262 -17.73 -7.05 -14.04
N PHE A 263 -16.95 -8.06 -14.37
CA PHE A 263 -16.50 -9.09 -13.45
C PHE A 263 -14.96 -9.07 -13.40
N VAL A 264 -14.40 -8.72 -12.26
CA VAL A 264 -12.95 -8.61 -12.06
C VAL A 264 -12.50 -9.71 -11.11
N TYR A 265 -11.69 -10.61 -11.62
CA TYR A 265 -11.08 -11.70 -10.86
C TYR A 265 -9.68 -11.29 -10.43
N ILE A 266 -9.39 -11.39 -9.13
CA ILE A 266 -8.07 -11.12 -8.54
C ILE A 266 -7.31 -12.45 -8.43
N SER A 267 -6.28 -12.62 -9.23
CA SER A 267 -5.45 -13.84 -9.27
C SER A 267 -4.06 -13.61 -8.68
#